data_9fab3ab415478c06def70271f4dfd1f8
#
_entry.id   9fab3ab415478c06def70271f4dfd1f8
#
_cell.length_a   1.000
_cell.length_b   1.000
_cell.length_c   1.000
_cell.angle_alpha   90.00
_cell.angle_beta   90.00
_cell.angle_gamma   90.00
#
_symmetry.space_group_name_H-M   'P 1'
#
loop_
_entity.id
_entity.type
_entity.pdbx_description
1 polymer ?
#
loop_
_entity_poly.entity_id
_entity_poly.type
_entity_poly.pdbx_seq_one_letter_code
_entity_poly.pdbx_strand_id
1 'polypeptide(L)'
;MKYYLIAGEASGDLHASHLISSLIKEDPQASFRFFGGDNMLQAAGSKGAMVRHYRDLAYMGFIPVLLHLPTILRGMKQCKADIMQWQPDCVIFVDYAGFNLNVAKYLRQQINNGKLNTKLYYYIAPKIWAWKEYRIKNFKRDIDEMFSILPFEKAFFENKHHYPILYVGNPTADEVREFLRPSRCSGEQASILLLPGSRRQEIKDNLPAMIEASAPFVNDYSITIAGAPGIEPEYYAPFIHNQEGIKIEFGKTYDLLSNATAALVTSGTATLETACFNVPQVVCYKTPFPALIRWAFNHIIKCKYISLVNLIADKEVVQELFADRFSVEAIRNELRNILPGGNARQQMLDDYQTVHKRLGNECAPDNAARIIVSLLSSSQKH
;
A
#
# COMPACT_ATOMS: atom_id res chain seq x y z
N MET A 1 13.98 11.31 -22.19
CA MET A 1 14.81 11.47 -20.95
C MET A 1 15.25 10.11 -20.43
N LYS A 2 16.26 10.07 -19.57
CA LYS A 2 16.78 8.85 -18.92
C LYS A 2 16.26 8.76 -17.48
N TYR A 3 15.50 7.73 -17.15
CA TYR A 3 14.91 7.52 -15.82
C TYR A 3 15.52 6.31 -15.14
N TYR A 4 16.03 6.48 -13.92
CA TYR A 4 16.52 5.38 -13.11
C TYR A 4 15.56 5.11 -11.94
N LEU A 5 14.92 3.94 -11.89
CA LEU A 5 13.96 3.63 -10.85
C LEU A 5 14.53 2.59 -9.86
N ILE A 6 14.17 2.72 -8.57
CA ILE A 6 14.62 1.79 -7.54
C ILE A 6 13.40 1.35 -6.71
N ALA A 7 12.97 0.10 -6.93
CA ALA A 7 11.94 -0.58 -6.18
C ALA A 7 12.53 -1.83 -5.51
N GLY A 8 12.28 -2.01 -4.22
CA GLY A 8 12.90 -3.08 -3.43
C GLY A 8 11.97 -4.22 -3.03
N GLU A 9 10.71 -4.19 -3.46
CA GLU A 9 9.65 -5.14 -3.08
C GLU A 9 8.66 -5.35 -4.22
N ALA A 10 7.85 -6.40 -4.15
CA ALA A 10 6.86 -6.74 -5.17
C ALA A 10 5.82 -5.62 -5.37
N SER A 11 5.35 -4.99 -4.30
CA SER A 11 4.42 -3.85 -4.38
C SER A 11 5.08 -2.64 -5.04
N GLY A 12 6.34 -2.35 -4.71
CA GLY A 12 7.10 -1.30 -5.34
C GLY A 12 7.33 -1.55 -6.84
N ASP A 13 7.61 -2.79 -7.24
CA ASP A 13 7.74 -3.21 -8.64
C ASP A 13 6.44 -2.99 -9.41
N LEU A 14 5.30 -3.35 -8.83
CA LEU A 14 3.98 -3.14 -9.44
C LEU A 14 3.68 -1.63 -9.63
N HIS A 15 3.82 -0.83 -8.59
CA HIS A 15 3.58 0.62 -8.69
C HIS A 15 4.56 1.33 -9.62
N ALA A 16 5.83 0.92 -9.61
CA ALA A 16 6.84 1.45 -10.54
C ALA A 16 6.56 1.06 -11.99
N SER A 17 6.01 -0.12 -12.26
CA SER A 17 5.64 -0.55 -13.61
C SER A 17 4.51 0.31 -14.19
N HIS A 18 3.50 0.64 -13.39
CA HIS A 18 2.43 1.57 -13.80
C HIS A 18 3.00 2.96 -14.07
N LEU A 19 3.92 3.46 -13.22
CA LEU A 19 4.60 4.74 -13.45
C LEU A 19 5.45 4.73 -14.73
N ILE A 20 6.18 3.64 -15.02
CA ILE A 20 6.95 3.48 -16.26
C ILE A 20 6.02 3.57 -17.49
N SER A 21 4.89 2.85 -17.45
CA SER A 21 3.90 2.87 -18.52
C SER A 21 3.37 4.30 -18.78
N SER A 22 3.13 5.05 -17.71
CA SER A 22 2.66 6.44 -17.80
C SER A 22 3.78 7.40 -18.26
N LEU A 23 5.03 7.19 -17.80
CA LEU A 23 6.18 7.97 -18.29
C LEU A 23 6.44 7.77 -19.78
N ILE A 24 6.22 6.57 -20.32
CA ILE A 24 6.34 6.29 -21.77
C ILE A 24 5.29 7.07 -22.58
N LYS A 25 4.08 7.26 -22.03
CA LYS A 25 3.03 8.08 -22.68
C LYS A 25 3.43 9.56 -22.73
N GLU A 26 3.96 10.10 -21.62
CA GLU A 26 4.34 11.52 -21.48
C GLU A 26 5.69 11.83 -22.16
N ASP A 27 6.63 10.87 -22.19
CA ASP A 27 7.93 10.96 -22.84
C ASP A 27 8.17 9.74 -23.73
N PRO A 28 7.72 9.76 -25.00
CA PRO A 28 7.90 8.64 -25.94
C PRO A 28 9.36 8.27 -26.22
N GLN A 29 10.33 9.14 -25.95
CA GLN A 29 11.76 8.89 -26.09
C GLN A 29 12.43 8.46 -24.77
N ALA A 30 11.64 8.19 -23.74
CA ALA A 30 12.14 7.74 -22.43
C ALA A 30 12.99 6.46 -22.56
N SER A 31 14.05 6.39 -21.78
CA SER A 31 14.84 5.18 -21.55
C SER A 31 14.95 4.92 -20.05
N PHE A 32 14.94 3.64 -19.67
CA PHE A 32 14.86 3.23 -18.29
C PHE A 32 15.99 2.29 -17.92
N ARG A 33 16.56 2.49 -16.72
CA ARG A 33 17.33 1.47 -15.99
C ARG A 33 16.75 1.35 -14.60
N PHE A 34 16.78 0.14 -14.03
CA PHE A 34 16.13 -0.03 -12.75
C PHE A 34 16.66 -1.21 -11.93
N PHE A 35 16.54 -1.05 -10.62
CA PHE A 35 16.44 -2.11 -9.63
C PHE A 35 14.95 -2.35 -9.40
N GLY A 36 14.45 -3.53 -9.75
CA GLY A 36 13.01 -3.82 -9.73
C GLY A 36 12.74 -5.28 -10.02
N GLY A 37 11.62 -5.57 -10.66
CA GLY A 37 11.22 -6.93 -10.99
C GLY A 37 10.63 -7.07 -12.38
N ASP A 38 9.90 -8.17 -12.56
CA ASP A 38 9.36 -8.60 -13.85
C ASP A 38 8.28 -7.64 -14.37
N ASN A 39 7.48 -7.02 -13.48
CA ASN A 39 6.46 -6.04 -13.89
C ASN A 39 7.10 -4.80 -14.50
N MET A 40 8.15 -4.25 -13.89
CA MET A 40 8.87 -3.10 -14.44
C MET A 40 9.53 -3.47 -15.77
N LEU A 41 10.11 -4.68 -15.88
CA LEU A 41 10.73 -5.15 -17.12
C LEU A 41 9.70 -5.24 -18.25
N GLN A 42 8.55 -5.81 -17.98
CA GLN A 42 7.46 -5.90 -18.94
C GLN A 42 6.94 -4.52 -19.37
N ALA A 43 6.71 -3.61 -18.42
CA ALA A 43 6.23 -2.27 -18.71
C ALA A 43 7.23 -1.43 -19.54
N ALA A 44 8.51 -1.55 -19.23
CA ALA A 44 9.57 -0.83 -19.95
C ALA A 44 9.84 -1.39 -21.36
N GLY A 45 9.63 -2.70 -21.57
CA GLY A 45 9.87 -3.39 -22.83
C GLY A 45 11.29 -3.12 -23.38
N SER A 46 11.39 -2.79 -24.66
CA SER A 46 12.67 -2.49 -25.31
C SER A 46 13.34 -1.18 -24.85
N LYS A 47 12.63 -0.34 -24.09
CA LYS A 47 13.14 0.93 -23.55
C LYS A 47 13.83 0.79 -22.20
N GLY A 48 13.80 -0.40 -21.61
CA GLY A 48 14.26 -0.66 -20.24
C GLY A 48 15.34 -1.71 -20.14
N ALA A 49 16.23 -1.53 -19.15
CA ALA A 49 17.22 -2.52 -18.75
C ALA A 49 17.19 -2.73 -17.23
N MET A 50 16.84 -3.96 -16.82
CA MET A 50 16.92 -4.35 -15.42
C MET A 50 18.39 -4.58 -15.04
N VAL A 51 18.86 -3.84 -14.04
CA VAL A 51 20.23 -3.95 -13.51
C VAL A 51 20.31 -5.04 -12.46
N ARG A 52 19.24 -5.16 -11.65
CA ARG A 52 19.12 -6.20 -10.63
C ARG A 52 17.67 -6.44 -10.23
N HIS A 53 17.34 -7.71 -9.97
CA HIS A 53 16.02 -8.08 -9.49
C HIS A 53 15.89 -7.83 -7.98
N TYR A 54 14.74 -7.30 -7.52
CA TYR A 54 14.52 -7.00 -6.10
C TYR A 54 14.57 -8.24 -5.20
N ARG A 55 14.22 -9.42 -5.71
CA ARG A 55 14.30 -10.70 -4.96
C ARG A 55 15.70 -10.99 -4.41
N ASP A 56 16.73 -10.48 -5.08
CA ASP A 56 18.12 -10.63 -4.63
C ASP A 56 18.47 -9.72 -3.44
N LEU A 57 17.60 -8.76 -3.09
CA LEU A 57 17.83 -7.72 -2.08
C LEU A 57 16.72 -7.63 -1.04
N ALA A 58 15.56 -8.24 -1.31
CA ALA A 58 14.37 -8.15 -0.46
C ALA A 58 14.46 -9.14 0.70
N TYR A 59 15.20 -8.77 1.72
CA TYR A 59 15.21 -9.48 3.01
C TYR A 59 14.35 -8.70 4.01
N MET A 60 13.25 -9.32 4.48
CA MET A 60 12.37 -8.74 5.48
C MET A 60 12.63 -9.32 6.86
N GLY A 61 12.57 -8.46 7.89
CA GLY A 61 12.83 -8.81 9.27
C GLY A 61 14.27 -8.56 9.72
N PHE A 62 14.46 -8.44 11.03
CA PHE A 62 15.76 -8.04 11.61
C PHE A 62 16.86 -9.10 11.37
N ILE A 63 16.54 -10.37 11.61
CA ILE A 63 17.53 -11.47 11.49
C ILE A 63 17.91 -11.73 10.02
N PRO A 64 16.98 -11.87 9.04
CA PRO A 64 17.35 -12.02 7.63
C PRO A 64 18.16 -10.84 7.08
N VAL A 65 17.82 -9.61 7.44
CA VAL A 65 18.57 -8.43 7.01
C VAL A 65 20.00 -8.46 7.55
N LEU A 66 20.21 -8.88 8.81
CA LEU A 66 21.54 -8.98 9.40
C LEU A 66 22.39 -10.05 8.73
N LEU A 67 21.83 -11.23 8.46
CA LEU A 67 22.51 -12.34 7.80
C LEU A 67 22.90 -12.02 6.34
N HIS A 68 22.10 -11.23 5.63
CA HIS A 68 22.34 -10.87 4.23
C HIS A 68 22.89 -9.45 4.01
N LEU A 69 23.36 -8.81 5.08
CA LEU A 69 23.94 -7.46 5.02
C LEU A 69 25.03 -7.30 3.94
N PRO A 70 25.98 -8.25 3.75
CA PRO A 70 26.98 -8.14 2.69
C PRO A 70 26.38 -8.11 1.29
N THR A 71 25.28 -8.85 1.04
CA THR A 71 24.58 -8.87 -0.25
C THR A 71 23.85 -7.56 -0.51
N ILE A 72 23.19 -6.98 0.52
CA ILE A 72 22.54 -5.68 0.45
C ILE A 72 23.57 -4.58 0.17
N LEU A 73 24.73 -4.60 0.84
CA LEU A 73 25.80 -3.62 0.64
C LEU A 73 26.43 -3.72 -0.77
N ARG A 74 26.62 -4.95 -1.29
CA ARG A 74 27.07 -5.17 -2.68
C ARG A 74 26.04 -4.62 -3.68
N GLY A 75 24.75 -4.90 -3.48
CA GLY A 75 23.67 -4.35 -4.31
C GLY A 75 23.65 -2.82 -4.30
N MET A 76 23.82 -2.20 -3.13
CA MET A 76 23.89 -0.76 -2.98
C MET A 76 25.11 -0.16 -3.72
N LYS A 77 26.27 -0.81 -3.63
CA LYS A 77 27.47 -0.41 -4.37
C LYS A 77 27.27 -0.49 -5.89
N GLN A 78 26.67 -1.58 -6.36
CA GLN A 78 26.33 -1.78 -7.78
C GLN A 78 25.35 -0.70 -8.26
N CYS A 79 24.27 -0.43 -7.50
CA CYS A 79 23.28 0.61 -7.83
C CYS A 79 23.95 1.99 -7.99
N LYS A 80 24.78 2.39 -7.03
CA LYS A 80 25.50 3.66 -7.06
C LYS A 80 26.44 3.76 -8.25
N ALA A 81 27.20 2.70 -8.55
CA ALA A 81 28.14 2.66 -9.67
C ALA A 81 27.40 2.75 -11.02
N ASP A 82 26.30 2.02 -11.17
CA ASP A 82 25.51 2.01 -12.38
C ASP A 82 24.86 3.37 -12.67
N ILE A 83 24.30 4.04 -11.65
CA ILE A 83 23.76 5.40 -11.78
C ILE A 83 24.86 6.37 -12.21
N MET A 84 26.03 6.32 -11.56
CA MET A 84 27.16 7.19 -11.90
C MET A 84 27.68 6.96 -13.31
N GLN A 85 27.63 5.73 -13.82
CA GLN A 85 28.05 5.41 -15.18
C GLN A 85 27.00 5.84 -16.22
N TRP A 86 25.72 5.61 -15.95
CA TRP A 86 24.65 5.85 -16.91
C TRP A 86 24.20 7.31 -16.98
N GLN A 87 24.44 8.10 -15.93
CA GLN A 87 24.10 9.53 -15.85
C GLN A 87 22.63 9.79 -16.22
N PRO A 88 21.65 9.34 -15.39
CA PRO A 88 20.23 9.59 -15.65
C PRO A 88 19.86 11.06 -15.44
N ASP A 89 18.83 11.53 -16.15
CA ASP A 89 18.21 12.84 -15.91
C ASP A 89 17.47 12.87 -14.57
N CYS A 90 16.89 11.71 -14.18
CA CYS A 90 16.14 11.58 -12.93
C CYS A 90 16.35 10.20 -12.29
N VAL A 91 16.49 10.17 -10.96
CA VAL A 91 16.41 8.96 -10.15
C VAL A 91 15.11 8.99 -9.34
N ILE A 92 14.28 7.96 -9.50
CA ILE A 92 12.98 7.82 -8.82
C ILE A 92 13.06 6.67 -7.82
N PHE A 93 13.02 7.03 -6.55
CA PHE A 93 12.96 6.06 -5.45
C PHE A 93 11.50 5.66 -5.20
N VAL A 94 11.23 4.36 -5.13
CA VAL A 94 9.87 3.84 -4.88
C VAL A 94 9.85 3.10 -3.55
N ASP A 95 9.11 3.62 -2.55
CA ASP A 95 9.06 3.07 -1.19
C ASP A 95 10.46 2.67 -0.64
N TYR A 96 10.64 1.50 -0.03
CA TYR A 96 11.91 0.85 0.38
C TYR A 96 12.93 1.78 1.04
N ALA A 97 12.50 2.54 2.04
CA ALA A 97 13.24 3.66 2.63
C ALA A 97 14.64 3.32 3.16
N GLY A 98 14.88 2.12 3.63
CA GLY A 98 16.17 1.70 4.18
C GLY A 98 17.31 1.78 3.18
N PHE A 99 17.11 1.25 2.00
CA PHE A 99 18.05 1.24 0.88
C PHE A 99 18.06 2.59 0.18
N ASN A 100 16.88 3.08 -0.19
CA ASN A 100 16.70 4.27 -1.00
C ASN A 100 17.31 5.54 -0.39
N LEU A 101 17.12 5.78 0.92
CA LEU A 101 17.72 6.95 1.59
C LEU A 101 19.26 6.90 1.65
N ASN A 102 19.87 5.70 1.70
CA ASN A 102 21.32 5.58 1.65
C ASN A 102 21.88 5.85 0.24
N VAL A 103 21.16 5.42 -0.79
CA VAL A 103 21.51 5.75 -2.19
C VAL A 103 21.33 7.24 -2.43
N ALA A 104 20.17 7.80 -2.04
CA ALA A 104 19.87 9.23 -2.19
C ALA A 104 20.94 10.13 -1.54
N LYS A 105 21.36 9.82 -0.31
CA LYS A 105 22.43 10.55 0.39
C LYS A 105 23.73 10.56 -0.43
N TYR A 106 24.11 9.41 -0.97
CA TYR A 106 25.33 9.33 -1.80
C TYR A 106 25.19 10.15 -3.09
N LEU A 107 24.06 10.01 -3.79
CA LEU A 107 23.83 10.73 -5.04
C LEU A 107 23.79 12.25 -4.81
N ARG A 108 23.18 12.72 -3.73
CA ARG A 108 23.18 14.15 -3.36
C ARG A 108 24.60 14.68 -3.15
N GLN A 109 25.47 13.89 -2.54
CA GLN A 109 26.90 14.25 -2.41
C GLN A 109 27.59 14.35 -3.78
N GLN A 110 27.29 13.42 -4.73
CA GLN A 110 27.88 13.49 -6.08
C GLN A 110 27.35 14.69 -6.87
N ILE A 111 26.06 15.04 -6.71
CA ILE A 111 25.46 16.23 -7.30
C ILE A 111 26.13 17.50 -6.76
N ASN A 112 26.26 17.61 -5.44
CA ASN A 112 26.90 18.77 -4.81
C ASN A 112 28.38 18.93 -5.19
N ASN A 113 29.05 17.82 -5.53
CA ASN A 113 30.43 17.81 -6.02
C ASN A 113 30.55 18.03 -7.55
N GLY A 114 29.46 18.28 -8.26
CA GLY A 114 29.44 18.47 -9.71
C GLY A 114 29.74 17.21 -10.55
N LYS A 115 29.71 16.01 -9.93
CA LYS A 115 29.99 14.74 -10.61
C LYS A 115 28.76 14.06 -11.21
N LEU A 116 27.58 14.51 -10.87
CA LEU A 116 26.30 14.00 -11.34
C LEU A 116 25.32 15.16 -11.49
N ASN A 117 24.63 15.22 -12.64
CA ASN A 117 23.55 16.18 -12.89
C ASN A 117 22.23 15.39 -13.03
N THR A 118 21.50 15.20 -11.94
CA THR A 118 20.24 14.43 -11.91
C THR A 118 19.32 14.98 -10.85
N LYS A 119 18.01 14.81 -11.03
CA LYS A 119 17.00 15.08 -10.03
C LYS A 119 16.70 13.83 -9.20
N LEU A 120 16.48 13.99 -7.91
CA LEU A 120 16.19 12.91 -6.98
C LEU A 120 14.74 13.01 -6.53
N TYR A 121 13.89 12.14 -7.06
CA TYR A 121 12.45 12.12 -6.76
C TYR A 121 12.07 10.89 -5.94
N TYR A 122 11.07 11.03 -5.10
CA TYR A 122 10.58 9.94 -4.28
C TYR A 122 9.09 9.70 -4.56
N TYR A 123 8.77 8.54 -5.15
CA TYR A 123 7.40 8.11 -5.43
C TYR A 123 6.95 7.11 -4.38
N ILE A 124 5.77 7.32 -3.79
CA ILE A 124 5.22 6.60 -2.64
C ILE A 124 6.05 6.87 -1.38
N ALA A 125 5.68 7.94 -0.68
CA ALA A 125 6.33 8.36 0.56
C ALA A 125 6.35 7.24 1.61
N PRO A 126 7.48 6.96 2.25
CA PRO A 126 7.52 6.01 3.36
C PRO A 126 6.67 6.50 4.53
N LYS A 127 6.01 5.59 5.21
CA LYS A 127 5.06 5.87 6.32
C LYS A 127 5.78 6.40 7.58
N ILE A 128 6.57 7.50 7.44
CA ILE A 128 7.29 8.12 8.57
C ILE A 128 6.37 8.79 9.58
N TRP A 129 5.13 9.08 9.20
CA TRP A 129 4.10 9.58 10.08
C TRP A 129 3.66 8.55 11.13
N ALA A 130 3.78 7.26 10.85
CA ALA A 130 3.48 6.18 11.79
C ALA A 130 4.68 5.89 12.71
N TRP A 131 5.89 5.89 12.18
CA TRP A 131 7.10 5.57 12.93
C TRP A 131 8.36 6.09 12.21
N LYS A 132 9.49 6.26 12.92
CA LYS A 132 10.75 6.79 12.37
C LYS A 132 10.64 8.19 11.75
N GLU A 133 9.83 9.04 12.36
CA GLU A 133 9.61 10.44 11.93
C GLU A 133 10.91 11.22 11.74
N TYR A 134 11.99 10.86 12.48
CA TYR A 134 13.31 11.48 12.35
C TYR A 134 13.90 11.43 10.93
N ARG A 135 13.42 10.52 10.08
CA ARG A 135 13.84 10.39 8.67
C ARG A 135 13.48 11.60 7.82
N ILE A 136 12.58 12.46 8.27
CA ILE A 136 12.23 13.71 7.58
C ILE A 136 13.47 14.56 7.24
N LYS A 137 14.49 14.54 8.12
CA LYS A 137 15.75 15.27 7.90
C LYS A 137 16.49 14.78 6.65
N ASN A 138 16.39 13.49 6.35
CA ASN A 138 17.02 12.89 5.16
C ASN A 138 16.29 13.32 3.89
N PHE A 139 14.94 13.32 3.91
CA PHE A 139 14.15 13.75 2.77
C PHE A 139 14.43 15.23 2.44
N LYS A 140 14.39 16.12 3.44
CA LYS A 140 14.70 17.54 3.27
C LYS A 140 16.09 17.81 2.69
N ARG A 141 17.07 16.98 3.04
CA ARG A 141 18.45 17.15 2.58
C ARG A 141 18.70 16.59 1.19
N ASP A 142 18.11 15.41 0.89
CA ASP A 142 18.56 14.58 -0.22
C ASP A 142 17.57 14.51 -1.38
N ILE A 143 16.28 14.77 -1.17
CA ILE A 143 15.21 14.60 -2.17
C ILE A 143 14.74 15.96 -2.68
N ASP A 144 14.62 16.09 -3.99
CA ASP A 144 14.15 17.30 -4.64
C ASP A 144 12.62 17.39 -4.62
N GLU A 145 11.92 16.29 -4.92
CA GLU A 145 10.46 16.23 -4.92
C GLU A 145 9.95 14.91 -4.36
N MET A 146 8.84 14.96 -3.61
CA MET A 146 8.18 13.80 -3.05
C MET A 146 6.74 13.70 -3.53
N PHE A 147 6.39 12.53 -4.06
CA PHE A 147 5.05 12.19 -4.54
C PHE A 147 4.36 11.24 -3.56
N SER A 148 3.28 11.71 -2.97
CA SER A 148 2.48 10.97 -2.00
C SER A 148 1.25 10.36 -2.66
N ILE A 149 0.85 9.18 -2.18
CA ILE A 149 -0.37 8.48 -2.58
C ILE A 149 -1.45 8.48 -1.48
N LEU A 150 -1.18 9.10 -0.33
CA LEU A 150 -2.12 9.21 0.78
C LEU A 150 -2.42 10.70 1.06
N PRO A 151 -3.66 11.16 0.95
CA PRO A 151 -3.98 12.59 1.00
C PRO A 151 -3.65 13.25 2.34
N PHE A 152 -3.73 12.53 3.45
CA PHE A 152 -3.40 13.05 4.78
C PHE A 152 -1.89 13.28 4.99
N GLU A 153 -1.03 12.66 4.18
CA GLU A 153 0.42 12.87 4.26
C GLU A 153 0.78 14.32 3.95
N LYS A 154 0.02 14.99 3.08
CA LYS A 154 0.26 16.40 2.76
C LYS A 154 0.24 17.25 4.02
N ALA A 155 -0.80 17.13 4.85
CA ALA A 155 -0.88 17.86 6.11
C ALA A 155 0.28 17.50 7.08
N PHE A 156 0.68 16.25 7.14
CA PHE A 156 1.81 15.82 7.96
C PHE A 156 3.14 16.44 7.50
N PHE A 157 3.45 16.37 6.21
CA PHE A 157 4.72 16.89 5.71
C PHE A 157 4.75 18.42 5.65
N GLU A 158 3.69 19.06 5.19
CA GLU A 158 3.66 20.54 5.00
C GLU A 158 3.42 21.28 6.30
N ASN A 159 2.35 20.96 7.07
CA ASN A 159 2.00 21.72 8.27
C ASN A 159 2.96 21.45 9.42
N LYS A 160 3.33 20.18 9.64
CA LYS A 160 4.20 19.81 10.76
C LYS A 160 5.69 20.00 10.47
N HIS A 161 6.10 19.67 9.25
CA HIS A 161 7.52 19.63 8.89
C HIS A 161 7.95 20.73 7.93
N HIS A 162 7.04 21.55 7.42
CA HIS A 162 7.35 22.59 6.42
C HIS A 162 8.14 22.03 5.23
N TYR A 163 7.70 20.88 4.74
CA TYR A 163 8.27 20.17 3.60
C TYR A 163 7.16 19.91 2.57
N PRO A 164 7.15 20.66 1.46
CA PRO A 164 6.12 20.50 0.44
C PRO A 164 6.20 19.12 -0.21
N ILE A 165 5.04 18.53 -0.46
CA ILE A 165 4.91 17.27 -1.19
C ILE A 165 3.75 17.36 -2.19
N LEU A 166 3.77 16.51 -3.19
CA LEU A 166 2.76 16.44 -4.23
C LEU A 166 1.90 15.20 -4.04
N TYR A 167 0.62 15.40 -3.71
CA TYR A 167 -0.35 14.30 -3.73
C TYR A 167 -0.74 14.03 -5.18
N VAL A 168 -0.58 12.79 -5.63
CA VAL A 168 -0.76 12.44 -7.04
C VAL A 168 -1.99 11.56 -7.32
N GLY A 169 -2.75 11.19 -6.30
CA GLY A 169 -3.82 10.21 -6.36
C GLY A 169 -3.43 8.93 -5.60
N ASN A 170 -4.30 7.93 -5.64
CA ASN A 170 -4.09 6.67 -4.91
C ASN A 170 -4.24 5.46 -5.83
N PRO A 171 -3.18 4.64 -6.03
CA PRO A 171 -3.23 3.50 -6.95
C PRO A 171 -4.32 2.47 -6.63
N THR A 172 -4.57 2.21 -5.34
CA THR A 172 -5.65 1.28 -4.93
C THR A 172 -7.02 1.79 -5.38
N ALA A 173 -7.29 3.09 -5.23
CA ALA A 173 -8.53 3.69 -5.72
C ALA A 173 -8.63 3.64 -7.25
N ASP A 174 -7.50 3.75 -7.95
CA ASP A 174 -7.45 3.66 -9.41
C ASP A 174 -7.80 2.25 -9.88
N GLU A 175 -7.19 1.22 -9.26
CA GLU A 175 -7.44 -0.19 -9.57
C GLU A 175 -8.91 -0.57 -9.34
N VAL A 176 -9.51 -0.12 -8.23
CA VAL A 176 -10.93 -0.36 -7.94
C VAL A 176 -11.82 0.37 -8.96
N ARG A 177 -11.53 1.62 -9.31
CA ARG A 177 -12.28 2.35 -10.33
C ARG A 177 -12.21 1.69 -11.70
N GLU A 178 -11.05 1.19 -12.09
CA GLU A 178 -10.87 0.48 -13.34
C GLU A 178 -11.68 -0.82 -13.37
N PHE A 179 -11.65 -1.57 -12.26
CA PHE A 179 -12.44 -2.79 -12.11
C PHE A 179 -13.96 -2.54 -12.20
N LEU A 180 -14.45 -1.42 -11.67
CA LEU A 180 -15.88 -1.07 -11.64
C LEU A 180 -16.40 -0.46 -12.95
N ARG A 181 -15.52 -0.03 -13.89
CA ARG A 181 -15.93 0.60 -15.17
C ARG A 181 -16.88 -0.23 -16.04
N PRO A 182 -16.71 -1.54 -16.24
CA PRO A 182 -17.73 -2.36 -16.86
C PRO A 182 -18.90 -2.51 -15.88
N SER A 183 -20.12 -2.15 -16.28
CA SER A 183 -21.34 -2.41 -15.48
C SER A 183 -21.47 -3.92 -15.26
N ARG A 184 -20.91 -4.40 -14.17
CA ARG A 184 -21.13 -5.78 -13.72
C ARG A 184 -22.40 -5.77 -12.91
N CYS A 185 -23.46 -6.39 -13.46
CA CYS A 185 -24.65 -6.67 -12.69
C CYS A 185 -24.27 -7.57 -11.53
N SER A 186 -24.37 -7.06 -10.32
CA SER A 186 -24.26 -7.84 -9.10
C SER A 186 -25.52 -8.71 -9.00
N GLY A 187 -25.36 -10.00 -9.14
CA GLY A 187 -26.39 -10.98 -8.79
C GLY A 187 -26.07 -11.54 -7.41
N GLU A 188 -26.97 -11.43 -6.48
CA GLU A 188 -27.85 -12.47 -6.05
C GLU A 188 -27.82 -12.87 -4.58
N GLN A 189 -26.73 -13.11 -3.90
CA GLN A 189 -26.81 -13.57 -2.52
C GLN A 189 -26.11 -12.61 -1.57
N ALA A 190 -26.86 -12.12 -0.58
CA ALA A 190 -26.28 -11.33 0.50
C ALA A 190 -25.08 -12.08 1.12
N SER A 191 -23.90 -11.46 1.14
CA SER A 191 -22.67 -12.13 1.51
C SER A 191 -21.85 -11.36 2.53
N ILE A 192 -21.18 -12.09 3.43
CA ILE A 192 -20.18 -11.58 4.36
C ILE A 192 -18.82 -12.05 3.87
N LEU A 193 -17.92 -11.11 3.61
CA LEU A 193 -16.57 -11.38 3.14
C LEU A 193 -15.57 -11.34 4.29
N LEU A 194 -14.70 -12.35 4.39
CA LEU A 194 -13.62 -12.42 5.35
C LEU A 194 -12.29 -12.18 4.63
N LEU A 195 -11.59 -11.12 5.01
CA LEU A 195 -10.27 -10.73 4.50
C LEU A 195 -9.23 -10.86 5.63
N PRO A 196 -8.73 -12.08 5.92
CA PRO A 196 -7.98 -12.36 7.15
C PRO A 196 -6.53 -11.89 7.14
N GLY A 197 -6.07 -11.27 6.06
CA GLY A 197 -4.72 -10.76 5.87
C GLY A 197 -3.97 -11.47 4.74
N SER A 198 -2.78 -10.94 4.42
CA SER A 198 -1.93 -11.40 3.32
C SER A 198 -0.77 -12.30 3.77
N ARG A 199 -0.55 -12.44 5.08
CA ARG A 199 0.55 -13.21 5.67
C ARG A 199 0.03 -14.37 6.49
N ARG A 200 0.75 -15.49 6.51
CA ARG A 200 0.39 -16.68 7.30
C ARG A 200 0.09 -16.34 8.77
N GLN A 201 0.89 -15.47 9.40
CA GLN A 201 0.66 -15.09 10.79
C GLN A 201 -0.63 -14.28 10.97
N GLU A 202 -0.93 -13.34 10.07
CA GLU A 202 -2.19 -12.56 10.11
C GLU A 202 -3.40 -13.48 9.98
N ILE A 203 -3.36 -14.40 9.02
CA ILE A 203 -4.43 -15.41 8.80
C ILE A 203 -4.62 -16.26 10.05
N LYS A 204 -3.54 -16.81 10.60
CA LYS A 204 -3.56 -17.63 11.82
C LYS A 204 -4.17 -16.89 13.01
N ASP A 205 -3.85 -15.61 13.15
CA ASP A 205 -4.28 -14.82 14.28
C ASP A 205 -5.72 -14.31 14.15
N ASN A 206 -6.15 -13.91 12.94
CA ASN A 206 -7.45 -13.25 12.76
C ASN A 206 -8.56 -14.17 12.27
N LEU A 207 -8.28 -15.11 11.37
CA LEU A 207 -9.30 -15.92 10.70
C LEU A 207 -10.19 -16.73 11.66
N PRO A 208 -9.65 -17.39 12.71
CA PRO A 208 -10.51 -18.14 13.64
C PRO A 208 -11.59 -17.28 14.29
N ALA A 209 -11.23 -16.08 14.75
CA ALA A 209 -12.19 -15.17 15.38
C ALA A 209 -13.20 -14.60 14.38
N MET A 210 -12.77 -14.31 13.14
CA MET A 210 -13.67 -13.87 12.06
C MET A 210 -14.70 -14.95 11.72
N ILE A 211 -14.29 -16.21 11.61
CA ILE A 211 -15.18 -17.35 11.37
C ILE A 211 -16.18 -17.49 12.50
N GLU A 212 -15.72 -17.54 13.76
CA GLU A 212 -16.58 -17.70 14.93
C GLU A 212 -17.57 -16.53 15.10
N ALA A 213 -17.14 -15.30 14.76
CA ALA A 213 -18.01 -14.13 14.83
C ALA A 213 -19.08 -14.14 13.75
N SER A 214 -18.77 -14.63 12.55
CA SER A 214 -19.70 -14.70 11.42
C SER A 214 -20.62 -15.94 11.43
N ALA A 215 -20.26 -17.00 12.15
CA ALA A 215 -21.03 -18.25 12.19
C ALA A 215 -22.55 -18.10 12.47
N PRO A 216 -23.03 -17.20 13.34
CA PRO A 216 -24.47 -17.03 13.56
C PRO A 216 -25.24 -16.49 12.33
N PHE A 217 -24.57 -16.03 11.30
CA PHE A 217 -25.17 -15.42 10.12
C PHE A 217 -25.22 -16.34 8.89
N VAL A 218 -24.77 -17.59 9.00
CA VAL A 218 -24.66 -18.54 7.86
C VAL A 218 -26.00 -18.88 7.19
N ASN A 219 -27.11 -18.76 7.94
CA ASN A 219 -28.45 -19.03 7.40
C ASN A 219 -28.96 -17.88 6.51
N ASP A 220 -28.53 -16.65 6.78
CA ASP A 220 -29.00 -15.44 6.11
C ASP A 220 -28.00 -14.93 5.08
N TYR A 221 -26.71 -15.26 5.22
CA TYR A 221 -25.61 -14.76 4.41
C TYR A 221 -24.67 -15.87 3.97
N SER A 222 -24.22 -15.82 2.72
CA SER A 222 -23.08 -16.62 2.28
C SER A 222 -21.81 -16.05 2.89
N ILE A 223 -21.05 -16.88 3.62
CA ILE A 223 -19.77 -16.46 4.21
C ILE A 223 -18.63 -16.96 3.34
N THR A 224 -17.81 -16.02 2.83
CA THR A 224 -16.72 -16.36 1.94
C THR A 224 -15.40 -15.78 2.46
N ILE A 225 -14.38 -16.60 2.49
CA ILE A 225 -13.00 -16.19 2.78
C ILE A 225 -12.32 -15.84 1.47
N ALA A 226 -11.77 -14.64 1.34
CA ALA A 226 -10.85 -14.31 0.26
C ALA A 226 -9.45 -14.84 0.61
N GLY A 227 -9.04 -15.89 -0.07
CA GLY A 227 -7.71 -16.48 0.07
C GLY A 227 -6.62 -15.52 -0.45
N ALA A 228 -5.58 -15.31 0.35
CA ALA A 228 -4.50 -14.39 0.02
C ALA A 228 -3.65 -14.90 -1.17
N PRO A 229 -3.26 -14.03 -2.11
CA PRO A 229 -2.31 -14.39 -3.16
C PRO A 229 -0.98 -14.89 -2.55
N GLY A 230 -0.47 -16.03 -3.03
CA GLY A 230 0.79 -16.61 -2.55
C GLY A 230 0.71 -17.39 -1.24
N ILE A 231 -0.50 -17.65 -0.73
CA ILE A 231 -0.75 -18.60 0.37
C ILE A 231 -1.53 -19.79 -0.20
N GLU A 232 -0.98 -20.99 0.00
CA GLU A 232 -1.54 -22.22 -0.56
C GLU A 232 -2.90 -22.56 0.08
N PRO A 233 -3.85 -23.13 -0.68
CA PRO A 233 -5.17 -23.52 -0.17
C PRO A 233 -5.10 -24.44 1.06
N GLU A 234 -4.11 -25.32 1.10
CA GLU A 234 -3.89 -26.28 2.18
C GLU A 234 -3.64 -25.60 3.53
N TYR A 235 -3.10 -24.37 3.50
CA TYR A 235 -2.88 -23.60 4.72
C TYR A 235 -4.19 -23.21 5.41
N TYR A 236 -5.27 -23.05 4.65
CA TYR A 236 -6.59 -22.68 5.19
C TYR A 236 -7.39 -23.88 5.67
N ALA A 237 -7.08 -25.09 5.22
CA ALA A 237 -7.83 -26.29 5.54
C ALA A 237 -8.09 -26.52 7.05
N PRO A 238 -7.11 -26.32 7.95
CA PRO A 238 -7.34 -26.47 9.39
C PRO A 238 -8.36 -25.50 9.99
N PHE A 239 -8.57 -24.35 9.36
CA PHE A 239 -9.49 -23.30 9.86
C PHE A 239 -10.92 -23.53 9.40
N ILE A 240 -11.12 -24.17 8.24
CA ILE A 240 -12.43 -24.37 7.62
C ILE A 240 -12.95 -25.81 7.82
N HIS A 241 -12.10 -26.70 8.31
CA HIS A 241 -12.53 -28.08 8.60
C HIS A 241 -13.69 -28.08 9.62
N ASN A 242 -14.81 -28.71 9.28
CA ASN A 242 -16.05 -28.71 10.07
C ASN A 242 -16.80 -27.36 10.17
N GLN A 243 -16.54 -26.39 9.28
CA GLN A 243 -17.31 -25.14 9.22
C GLN A 243 -18.34 -25.22 8.08
N GLU A 244 -19.58 -25.61 8.42
CA GLU A 244 -20.66 -25.63 7.43
C GLU A 244 -21.03 -24.22 6.98
N GLY A 245 -21.30 -24.03 5.69
CA GLY A 245 -21.73 -22.75 5.12
C GLY A 245 -20.63 -21.73 4.87
N ILE A 246 -19.36 -22.05 5.16
CA ILE A 246 -18.21 -21.16 4.88
C ILE A 246 -17.43 -21.66 3.64
N LYS A 247 -17.19 -20.75 2.69
CA LYS A 247 -16.43 -21.02 1.45
C LYS A 247 -15.12 -20.26 1.44
N ILE A 248 -14.19 -20.72 0.63
CA ILE A 248 -12.95 -19.98 0.34
C ILE A 248 -12.78 -19.86 -1.17
N GLU A 249 -12.40 -18.67 -1.62
CA GLU A 249 -12.13 -18.35 -3.01
C GLU A 249 -10.77 -17.68 -3.15
N PHE A 250 -10.04 -18.01 -4.22
CA PHE A 250 -8.71 -17.46 -4.48
C PHE A 250 -8.71 -16.65 -5.78
N GLY A 251 -7.92 -15.57 -5.80
CA GLY A 251 -7.74 -14.75 -7.00
C GLY A 251 -8.96 -13.92 -7.42
N LYS A 252 -10.01 -13.85 -6.59
CA LYS A 252 -11.28 -13.18 -6.91
C LYS A 252 -11.66 -12.09 -5.91
N THR A 253 -10.69 -11.49 -5.22
CA THR A 253 -10.97 -10.54 -4.13
C THR A 253 -11.87 -9.39 -4.57
N TYR A 254 -11.64 -8.80 -5.75
CA TYR A 254 -12.45 -7.69 -6.26
C TYR A 254 -13.86 -8.14 -6.72
N ASP A 255 -13.97 -9.32 -7.33
CA ASP A 255 -15.30 -9.90 -7.65
C ASP A 255 -16.11 -10.16 -6.37
N LEU A 256 -15.45 -10.66 -5.31
CA LEU A 256 -16.08 -10.88 -4.00
C LEU A 256 -16.48 -9.56 -3.33
N LEU A 257 -15.61 -8.56 -3.34
CA LEU A 257 -15.90 -7.23 -2.79
C LEU A 257 -17.04 -6.54 -3.53
N SER A 258 -17.14 -6.67 -4.85
CA SER A 258 -18.22 -6.06 -5.63
C SER A 258 -19.61 -6.60 -5.29
N ASN A 259 -19.69 -7.79 -4.68
CA ASN A 259 -20.92 -8.46 -4.29
C ASN A 259 -21.12 -8.56 -2.76
N ALA A 260 -20.17 -8.07 -1.96
CA ALA A 260 -20.23 -8.21 -0.52
C ALA A 260 -21.23 -7.24 0.13
N THR A 261 -22.04 -7.74 1.06
CA THR A 261 -22.93 -6.94 1.89
C THR A 261 -22.20 -6.27 3.04
N ALA A 262 -21.24 -6.98 3.63
CA ALA A 262 -20.36 -6.50 4.69
C ALA A 262 -19.05 -7.30 4.67
N ALA A 263 -18.01 -6.78 5.34
CA ALA A 263 -16.72 -7.46 5.43
C ALA A 263 -16.09 -7.39 6.81
N LEU A 264 -15.36 -8.46 7.19
CA LEU A 264 -14.41 -8.46 8.29
C LEU A 264 -13.01 -8.39 7.68
N VAL A 265 -12.24 -7.37 8.01
CA VAL A 265 -11.02 -7.02 7.28
C VAL A 265 -9.84 -6.87 8.23
N THR A 266 -8.75 -7.57 7.96
CA THR A 266 -7.49 -7.32 8.66
C THR A 266 -6.88 -5.99 8.23
N SER A 267 -6.35 -5.22 9.19
CA SER A 267 -5.77 -3.91 8.93
C SER A 267 -4.66 -3.97 7.86
N GLY A 268 -4.79 -3.11 6.85
CA GLY A 268 -3.87 -3.01 5.70
C GLY A 268 -4.53 -2.28 4.54
N THR A 269 -4.00 -2.46 3.33
CA THR A 269 -4.57 -1.90 2.08
C THR A 269 -5.98 -2.39 1.82
N ALA A 270 -6.28 -3.64 2.22
CA ALA A 270 -7.61 -4.23 2.08
C ALA A 270 -8.73 -3.39 2.72
N THR A 271 -8.44 -2.63 3.78
CA THR A 271 -9.44 -1.73 4.38
C THR A 271 -9.83 -0.61 3.40
N LEU A 272 -8.87 -0.07 2.66
CA LEU A 272 -9.13 0.96 1.66
C LEU A 272 -9.83 0.39 0.44
N GLU A 273 -9.39 -0.78 -0.06
CA GLU A 273 -10.07 -1.50 -1.14
C GLU A 273 -11.54 -1.70 -0.81
N THR A 274 -11.84 -2.25 0.37
CA THR A 274 -13.20 -2.50 0.85
C THR A 274 -14.04 -1.22 0.89
N ALA A 275 -13.48 -0.11 1.37
CA ALA A 275 -14.18 1.19 1.37
C ALA A 275 -14.39 1.73 -0.05
N CYS A 276 -13.43 1.54 -0.97
CA CYS A 276 -13.56 1.95 -2.36
C CYS A 276 -14.66 1.17 -3.11
N PHE A 277 -14.96 -0.07 -2.70
CA PHE A 277 -16.12 -0.83 -3.16
C PHE A 277 -17.43 -0.45 -2.44
N ASN A 278 -17.43 0.51 -1.52
CA ASN A 278 -18.57 0.88 -0.68
C ASN A 278 -19.11 -0.30 0.17
N VAL A 279 -18.24 -1.21 0.59
CA VAL A 279 -18.61 -2.34 1.44
C VAL A 279 -18.40 -1.96 2.91
N PRO A 280 -19.45 -1.95 3.75
CA PRO A 280 -19.32 -1.75 5.20
C PRO A 280 -18.42 -2.81 5.82
N GLN A 281 -17.52 -2.38 6.72
CA GLN A 281 -16.49 -3.27 7.25
C GLN A 281 -16.21 -3.06 8.75
N VAL A 282 -15.76 -4.14 9.39
CA VAL A 282 -15.12 -4.10 10.71
C VAL A 282 -13.65 -4.45 10.56
N VAL A 283 -12.78 -3.61 11.09
CA VAL A 283 -11.33 -3.85 11.05
C VAL A 283 -10.92 -4.71 12.23
N CYS A 284 -10.36 -5.88 11.94
CA CYS A 284 -9.97 -6.89 12.92
C CYS A 284 -8.47 -7.09 12.89
N TYR A 285 -7.78 -6.90 14.02
CA TYR A 285 -6.34 -7.10 14.09
C TYR A 285 -5.92 -7.63 15.46
N LYS A 286 -5.72 -8.96 15.53
CA LYS A 286 -5.21 -9.61 16.74
C LYS A 286 -3.74 -9.30 16.92
N THR A 287 -3.35 -8.93 18.12
CA THR A 287 -1.96 -8.63 18.45
C THR A 287 -1.49 -9.48 19.63
N PRO A 288 -0.23 -9.91 19.66
CA PRO A 288 0.36 -10.48 20.86
C PRO A 288 0.44 -9.41 21.95
N PHE A 289 0.30 -9.83 23.22
CA PHE A 289 0.39 -8.93 24.37
C PHE A 289 -0.52 -7.67 24.26
N PRO A 290 -1.85 -7.84 24.20
CA PRO A 290 -2.78 -6.77 23.86
C PRO A 290 -2.61 -5.49 24.68
N ALA A 291 -2.45 -5.60 26.00
CA ALA A 291 -2.28 -4.45 26.89
C ALA A 291 -0.99 -3.66 26.61
N LEU A 292 0.12 -4.37 26.33
CA LEU A 292 1.40 -3.74 25.99
C LEU A 292 1.32 -3.03 24.65
N ILE A 293 0.69 -3.67 23.65
CA ILE A 293 0.50 -3.07 22.31
C ILE A 293 -0.40 -1.85 22.40
N ARG A 294 -1.48 -1.90 23.18
CA ARG A 294 -2.34 -0.73 23.43
C ARG A 294 -1.58 0.41 24.08
N TRP A 295 -0.77 0.10 25.10
CA TRP A 295 0.08 1.11 25.74
C TRP A 295 1.07 1.72 24.75
N ALA A 296 1.76 0.89 23.96
CA ALA A 296 2.70 1.34 22.94
C ALA A 296 2.03 2.19 21.87
N PHE A 297 0.83 1.79 21.43
CA PHE A 297 0.04 2.57 20.47
C PHE A 297 -0.30 3.97 21.01
N ASN A 298 -0.72 4.05 22.25
CA ASN A 298 -1.11 5.32 22.85
C ASN A 298 0.07 6.24 23.19
N HIS A 299 1.29 5.70 23.45
CA HIS A 299 2.41 6.48 23.96
C HIS A 299 3.58 6.61 22.96
N ILE A 300 3.76 5.64 22.06
CA ILE A 300 4.92 5.60 21.15
C ILE A 300 4.50 5.87 19.72
N ILE A 301 3.38 5.28 19.27
CA ILE A 301 2.88 5.41 17.92
C ILE A 301 2.08 6.72 17.83
N LYS A 302 2.51 7.61 16.95
CA LYS A 302 1.89 8.94 16.78
C LYS A 302 0.70 8.93 15.81
N CYS A 303 0.09 7.78 15.62
CA CYS A 303 -1.01 7.57 14.68
C CYS A 303 -2.32 7.38 15.45
N LYS A 304 -3.37 8.10 15.08
CA LYS A 304 -4.67 7.99 15.75
C LYS A 304 -5.40 6.68 15.43
N TYR A 305 -5.18 6.14 14.24
CA TYR A 305 -5.89 4.99 13.66
C TYR A 305 -4.93 4.00 13.04
N ILE A 306 -5.38 2.75 12.88
CA ILE A 306 -4.59 1.69 12.22
C ILE A 306 -5.05 1.42 10.79
N SER A 307 -6.29 1.78 10.43
CA SER A 307 -6.82 1.60 9.08
C SER A 307 -6.59 2.83 8.21
N LEU A 308 -6.34 2.61 6.92
CA LEU A 308 -6.21 3.71 5.96
C LEU A 308 -7.50 4.51 5.81
N VAL A 309 -8.66 3.87 5.96
CA VAL A 309 -9.97 4.51 5.87
C VAL A 309 -10.10 5.63 6.93
N ASN A 310 -9.87 5.30 8.20
CA ASN A 310 -9.95 6.25 9.29
C ASN A 310 -8.88 7.35 9.20
N LEU A 311 -7.66 6.99 8.78
CA LEU A 311 -6.58 7.94 8.54
C LEU A 311 -6.91 8.94 7.43
N ILE A 312 -7.46 8.45 6.31
CA ILE A 312 -7.86 9.31 5.19
C ILE A 312 -9.02 10.20 5.59
N ALA A 313 -10.01 9.67 6.31
CA ALA A 313 -11.16 10.43 6.80
C ALA A 313 -10.82 11.38 7.98
N ASP A 314 -9.67 11.18 8.65
CA ASP A 314 -9.30 11.83 9.93
C ASP A 314 -10.42 11.72 10.99
N LYS A 315 -11.16 10.62 10.96
CA LYS A 315 -12.20 10.24 11.94
C LYS A 315 -12.42 8.74 11.95
N GLU A 316 -13.08 8.23 13.00
CA GLU A 316 -13.47 6.83 13.08
C GLU A 316 -14.68 6.57 12.18
N VAL A 317 -14.43 6.13 10.95
CA VAL A 317 -15.45 5.72 9.96
C VAL A 317 -15.79 4.25 10.14
N VAL A 318 -14.76 3.45 10.41
CA VAL A 318 -14.85 2.01 10.61
C VAL A 318 -14.34 1.66 12.00
N GLN A 319 -14.99 0.72 12.68
CA GLN A 319 -14.54 0.25 13.99
C GLN A 319 -13.25 -0.55 13.87
N GLU A 320 -12.25 -0.18 14.68
CA GLU A 320 -10.94 -0.83 14.73
C GLU A 320 -10.83 -1.69 15.99
N LEU A 321 -11.10 -2.98 15.81
CA LEU A 321 -11.01 -3.97 16.89
C LEU A 321 -9.58 -4.55 16.90
N PHE A 322 -8.71 -3.95 17.69
CA PHE A 322 -7.33 -4.43 17.86
C PHE A 322 -6.90 -4.40 19.32
N ALA A 323 -5.88 -5.15 19.64
CA ALA A 323 -5.32 -5.30 20.98
C ALA A 323 -6.39 -5.76 21.98
N ASP A 324 -6.69 -5.00 23.01
CA ASP A 324 -7.66 -5.30 24.07
C ASP A 324 -9.13 -5.22 23.62
N ARG A 325 -9.42 -4.57 22.49
CA ARG A 325 -10.76 -4.54 21.89
C ARG A 325 -11.05 -5.72 20.98
N PHE A 326 -10.07 -6.55 20.66
CA PHE A 326 -10.25 -7.69 19.78
C PHE A 326 -10.88 -8.86 20.54
N SER A 327 -12.12 -9.17 20.27
CA SER A 327 -12.81 -10.36 20.76
C SER A 327 -13.87 -10.82 19.75
N VAL A 328 -14.23 -12.10 19.78
CA VAL A 328 -15.27 -12.67 18.92
C VAL A 328 -16.60 -11.96 19.13
N GLU A 329 -16.94 -11.66 20.38
CA GLU A 329 -18.17 -10.97 20.72
C GLU A 329 -18.21 -9.54 20.19
N ALA A 330 -17.10 -8.78 20.33
CA ALA A 330 -17.00 -7.43 19.77
C ALA A 330 -17.11 -7.45 18.25
N ILE A 331 -16.41 -8.36 17.56
CA ILE A 331 -16.50 -8.52 16.10
C ILE A 331 -17.93 -8.82 15.66
N ARG A 332 -18.61 -9.77 16.36
CA ARG A 332 -20.00 -10.15 16.06
C ARG A 332 -20.97 -8.99 16.23
N ASN A 333 -20.83 -8.22 17.31
CA ASN A 333 -21.70 -7.08 17.60
C ASN A 333 -21.51 -5.98 16.54
N GLU A 334 -20.27 -5.64 16.20
CA GLU A 334 -20.00 -4.65 15.16
C GLU A 334 -20.43 -5.15 13.76
N LEU A 335 -20.25 -6.43 13.45
CA LEU A 335 -20.78 -6.99 12.22
C LEU A 335 -22.30 -6.82 12.12
N ARG A 336 -23.04 -7.09 13.22
CA ARG A 336 -24.48 -6.88 13.27
C ARG A 336 -24.86 -5.40 13.01
N ASN A 337 -24.09 -4.46 13.56
CA ASN A 337 -24.32 -3.02 13.41
C ASN A 337 -24.15 -2.52 11.97
N ILE A 338 -23.35 -3.21 11.13
CA ILE A 338 -23.10 -2.81 9.75
C ILE A 338 -23.85 -3.64 8.70
N LEU A 339 -24.53 -4.72 9.10
CA LEU A 339 -25.43 -5.47 8.22
C LEU A 339 -26.71 -4.65 7.90
N PRO A 340 -27.50 -5.02 6.88
CA PRO A 340 -28.79 -4.38 6.57
C PRO A 340 -29.69 -4.30 7.80
N GLY A 341 -30.20 -3.10 8.10
CA GLY A 341 -30.96 -2.82 9.31
C GLY A 341 -30.11 -2.48 10.56
N GLY A 342 -28.80 -2.59 10.49
CA GLY A 342 -27.90 -2.19 11.57
C GLY A 342 -27.72 -0.66 11.65
N ASN A 343 -27.51 -0.16 12.88
CA ASN A 343 -27.51 1.27 13.18
C ASN A 343 -26.31 2.05 12.62
N ALA A 344 -25.17 1.38 12.37
CA ALA A 344 -23.94 2.04 11.89
C ALA A 344 -23.80 2.04 10.35
N ARG A 345 -24.57 1.19 9.65
CA ARG A 345 -24.40 0.97 8.20
C ARG A 345 -24.50 2.24 7.37
N GLN A 346 -25.59 2.98 7.50
CA GLN A 346 -25.84 4.16 6.68
C GLN A 346 -24.77 5.23 6.91
N GLN A 347 -24.45 5.50 8.18
CA GLN A 347 -23.43 6.47 8.52
C GLN A 347 -22.05 6.10 7.94
N MET A 348 -21.68 4.82 7.97
CA MET A 348 -20.43 4.34 7.38
C MET A 348 -20.38 4.56 5.86
N LEU A 349 -21.48 4.27 5.16
CA LEU A 349 -21.59 4.52 3.71
C LEU A 349 -21.52 6.01 3.37
N ASP A 350 -22.16 6.86 4.15
CA ASP A 350 -22.09 8.32 3.98
C ASP A 350 -20.65 8.83 4.22
N ASP A 351 -19.98 8.27 5.21
CA ASP A 351 -18.60 8.60 5.53
C ASP A 351 -17.59 8.14 4.47
N TYR A 352 -17.88 7.05 3.78
CA TYR A 352 -17.07 6.61 2.63
C TYR A 352 -17.07 7.66 1.50
N GLN A 353 -18.14 8.45 1.33
CA GLN A 353 -18.14 9.57 0.37
C GLN A 353 -17.06 10.60 0.71
N THR A 354 -16.79 10.83 2.00
CA THR A 354 -15.69 11.70 2.43
C THR A 354 -14.32 11.08 2.09
N VAL A 355 -14.17 9.76 2.25
CA VAL A 355 -12.94 9.04 1.86
C VAL A 355 -12.73 9.17 0.35
N HIS A 356 -13.75 8.88 -0.47
CA HIS A 356 -13.68 9.02 -1.94
C HIS A 356 -13.33 10.45 -2.36
N LYS A 357 -13.97 11.46 -1.77
CA LYS A 357 -13.67 12.87 -2.05
C LYS A 357 -12.22 13.23 -1.75
N ARG A 358 -11.66 12.73 -0.65
CA ARG A 358 -10.26 13.00 -0.27
C ARG A 358 -9.26 12.26 -1.16
N LEU A 359 -9.59 11.06 -1.62
CA LEU A 359 -8.78 10.30 -2.59
C LEU A 359 -8.73 11.01 -3.95
N GLY A 360 -9.81 11.70 -4.34
CA GLY A 360 -9.91 12.36 -5.63
C GLY A 360 -10.07 11.35 -6.79
N ASN A 361 -10.03 11.88 -8.01
CA ASN A 361 -10.27 11.12 -9.23
C ASN A 361 -9.03 11.01 -10.14
N GLU A 362 -7.91 11.61 -9.74
CA GLU A 362 -6.66 11.56 -10.50
C GLU A 362 -6.11 10.14 -10.53
N CYS A 363 -5.68 9.70 -11.71
CA CYS A 363 -4.94 8.45 -11.85
C CYS A 363 -3.51 8.65 -11.35
N ALA A 364 -3.13 7.99 -10.28
CA ALA A 364 -1.89 8.26 -9.57
C ALA A 364 -0.64 8.16 -10.45
N PRO A 365 -0.41 7.08 -11.24
CA PRO A 365 0.77 6.99 -12.09
C PRO A 365 0.76 7.98 -13.25
N ASP A 366 -0.40 8.27 -13.87
CA ASP A 366 -0.50 9.24 -14.97
C ASP A 366 -0.24 10.66 -14.48
N ASN A 367 -0.82 11.04 -13.32
CA ASN A 367 -0.59 12.34 -12.72
C ASN A 367 0.87 12.52 -12.26
N ALA A 368 1.46 11.51 -11.65
CA ALA A 368 2.88 11.52 -11.27
C ALA A 368 3.78 11.67 -12.49
N ALA A 369 3.56 10.91 -13.56
CA ALA A 369 4.35 10.96 -14.78
C ALA A 369 4.30 12.35 -15.43
N ARG A 370 3.10 12.92 -15.59
CA ARG A 370 2.90 14.27 -16.14
C ARG A 370 3.67 15.33 -15.34
N ILE A 371 3.60 15.29 -14.01
CA ILE A 371 4.31 16.24 -13.16
C ILE A 371 5.82 16.04 -13.26
N ILE A 372 6.32 14.80 -13.21
CA ILE A 372 7.76 14.47 -13.34
C ILE A 372 8.33 15.02 -14.65
N VAL A 373 7.66 14.75 -15.78
CA VAL A 373 8.11 15.21 -17.10
C VAL A 373 8.10 16.73 -17.17
N SER A 374 7.07 17.39 -16.63
CA SER A 374 6.98 18.85 -16.56
C SER A 374 8.12 19.48 -15.76
N LEU A 375 8.43 18.94 -14.57
CA LEU A 375 9.51 19.44 -13.71
C LEU A 375 10.88 19.28 -14.36
N LEU A 376 11.14 18.15 -15.01
CA LEU A 376 12.41 17.89 -15.70
C LEU A 376 12.59 18.80 -16.93
N SER A 377 11.53 18.99 -17.72
CA SER A 377 11.54 19.87 -18.89
C SER A 377 11.79 21.33 -18.54
N SER A 378 11.26 21.79 -17.41
CA SER A 378 11.49 23.15 -16.89
C SER A 378 12.93 23.35 -16.44
N SER A 379 13.53 22.31 -15.84
CA SER A 379 14.92 22.35 -15.35
C SER A 379 15.96 22.33 -16.45
N GLN A 380 15.64 21.89 -17.68
CA GLN A 380 16.56 21.88 -18.83
C GLN A 380 16.59 23.21 -19.60
N LYS A 381 15.65 24.13 -19.31
CA LYS A 381 15.57 25.45 -19.96
C LYS A 381 16.38 26.54 -19.23
N HIS A 382 16.95 26.23 -18.10
CA HIS A 382 17.80 27.11 -17.30
C HIS A 382 19.22 26.53 -17.18
#